data_47fe02296bc26522fee19f2303f134a5
#
_entry.id   47fe02296bc26522fee19f2303f134a5
#
_cell.length_a   1.000
_cell.length_b   1.000
_cell.length_c   1.000
_cell.angle_alpha   90.00
_cell.angle_beta   90.00
_cell.angle_gamma   90.00
#
_symmetry.space_group_name_H-M   'P 1'
#
loop_
_entity.id
_entity.type
_entity.pdbx_description
1 polymer ?
#
loop_
_entity_poly.entity_id
_entity_poly.type
_entity_poly.pdbx_seq_one_letter_code
_entity_poly.pdbx_strand_id
1 'polypeptide(L)' 'MNKLHASPNPFESEGFKLSSLTHKCCCVAVKMGDTIEVRDTKNPEGPTLTFNKDEWVAFIGGVKNGEFDV' A
#
# COMPACT_ATOMS: atom_id res chain seq x y z
N MET A 1 16.87 14.22 0.86
CA MET A 1 16.23 14.18 0.65
C MET A 1 15.55 14.12 0.02
N ASN A 2 15.43 14.01 -0.21
CA ASN A 2 14.75 14.00 -0.78
C ASN A 2 13.61 13.85 -0.93
N LYS A 3 13.17 14.06 -0.82
CA LYS A 3 12.06 14.13 -0.99
C LYS A 3 11.64 14.29 -2.15
N LEU A 4 12.18 14.48 -2.76
CA LEU A 4 11.88 14.78 -3.83
C LEU A 4 11.26 13.90 -4.59
N HIS A 5 11.53 13.04 -4.78
CA HIS A 5 10.98 12.20 -5.64
C HIS A 5 9.80 11.65 -5.17
N ALA A 6 9.50 11.86 -4.11
CA ALA A 6 8.41 11.22 -3.61
C ALA A 6 7.19 11.79 -4.16
N SER A 7 6.41 11.05 -4.79
CA SER A 7 5.10 11.45 -5.10
C SER A 7 4.36 11.62 -3.84
N PRO A 8 3.58 12.64 -3.70
CA PRO A 8 2.78 12.79 -2.52
C PRO A 8 1.83 11.62 -2.39
N ASN A 9 1.59 11.23 -1.17
CA ASN A 9 0.61 10.22 -0.88
C ASN A 9 -0.73 10.93 -0.70
N PRO A 10 -1.61 10.87 -1.70
CA PRO A 10 -2.86 11.62 -1.63
C PRO A 10 -3.79 11.13 -0.54
N PHE A 11 -3.50 9.98 0.05
CA PHE A 11 -4.36 9.41 1.07
C PHE A 11 -3.73 9.45 2.45
N GLU A 12 -2.67 10.20 2.62
CA GLU A 12 -1.95 10.22 3.89
C GLU A 12 -2.83 10.73 5.02
N SER A 13 -3.63 11.76 4.76
CA SER A 13 -4.49 12.32 5.79
C SER A 13 -5.60 11.35 6.19
N GLU A 14 -5.84 10.33 5.39
CA GLU A 14 -6.85 9.33 5.69
C GLU A 14 -6.27 8.10 6.38
N GLY A 15 -4.98 8.12 6.70
CA GLY A 15 -4.35 7.03 7.41
C GLY A 15 -3.68 5.97 6.55
N PHE A 16 -3.62 6.20 5.24
CA PHE A 16 -2.93 5.26 4.36
C PHE A 16 -1.43 5.54 4.38
N LYS A 17 -0.64 4.49 4.25
CA LYS A 17 0.81 4.65 4.22
C LYS A 17 1.39 3.84 3.08
N LEU A 18 2.55 4.27 2.62
CA LEU A 18 3.30 3.58 1.60
C LEU A 18 4.47 2.86 2.23
N SER A 19 5.04 1.90 1.50
CA SER A 19 6.25 1.25 1.98
C SER A 19 7.36 2.26 2.13
N SER A 20 8.15 2.12 3.19
CA SER A 20 9.31 2.98 3.39
C SER A 20 10.48 2.56 2.53
N LEU A 21 10.35 1.47 1.78
CA LEU A 21 11.45 0.97 0.97
C LEU A 21 11.46 1.52 -0.45
N THR A 22 10.60 2.46 -0.73
CA THR A 22 10.52 2.99 -2.08
C THR A 22 11.58 4.04 -2.30
N HIS A 23 12.25 3.97 -3.45
CA HIS A 23 13.12 5.00 -3.91
C HIS A 23 12.45 5.83 -4.96
N LYS A 24 11.40 5.30 -5.53
CA LYS A 24 10.64 6.00 -6.50
C LYS A 24 9.28 6.13 -5.92
N CYS A 25 8.31 6.02 -6.66
CA CYS A 25 6.97 6.11 -6.17
C CYS A 25 6.46 4.71 -5.93
N CYS A 26 6.28 4.34 -4.69
CA CYS A 26 5.51 3.17 -4.40
C CYS A 26 4.06 3.59 -4.44
N CYS A 27 3.28 2.94 -5.26
CA CYS A 27 1.91 3.35 -5.50
C CYS A 27 0.89 2.53 -4.74
N VAL A 28 1.33 1.66 -3.86
CA VAL A 28 0.41 0.82 -3.10
C VAL A 28 0.26 1.44 -1.71
N ALA A 29 -0.89 2.05 -1.49
CA ALA A 29 -1.18 2.70 -0.21
C ALA A 29 -2.07 1.79 0.61
N VAL A 30 -1.71 1.59 1.87
CA VAL A 30 -2.39 0.62 2.73
C VAL A 30 -2.82 1.29 4.02
N LYS A 31 -4.05 1.05 4.41
CA LYS A 31 -4.57 1.50 5.69
C LYS A 31 -4.91 0.30 6.54
N MET A 32 -4.33 0.25 7.71
CA MET A 32 -4.52 -0.86 8.64
C MET A 32 -5.61 -0.51 9.63
N GLY A 33 -6.53 -1.44 9.87
CA GLY A 33 -7.60 -1.23 10.81
C GLY A 33 -8.28 -2.55 11.05
N ASP A 34 -9.57 -2.53 11.36
CA ASP A 34 -10.33 -3.77 11.51
C ASP A 34 -10.34 -4.54 10.20
N THR A 35 -10.34 -3.82 9.10
CA THR A 35 -10.08 -4.39 7.78
C THR A 35 -8.87 -3.69 7.22
N ILE A 36 -8.30 -4.25 6.17
CA ILE A 36 -7.16 -3.65 5.50
C ILE A 36 -7.65 -3.07 4.17
N GLU A 37 -7.37 -1.80 3.94
CA GLU A 37 -7.77 -1.13 2.72
C GLU A 37 -6.54 -0.82 1.89
N VAL A 38 -6.65 -1.05 0.59
CA VAL A 38 -5.53 -0.86 -0.34
C VAL A 38 -5.99 0.03 -1.48
N ARG A 39 -5.18 1.02 -1.81
CA ARG A 39 -5.49 1.95 -2.89
C ARG A 39 -4.26 2.16 -3.76
N ASP A 40 -4.52 2.52 -5.00
CA ASP A 40 -3.46 2.84 -5.96
C ASP A 40 -3.33 4.36 -6.01
N THR A 41 -2.18 4.87 -5.57
CA THR A 41 -1.99 6.32 -5.54
C THR A 41 -1.91 6.93 -6.94
N LYS A 42 -1.67 6.12 -7.97
CA LYS A 42 -1.67 6.61 -9.34
C LYS A 42 -3.07 6.89 -9.84
N ASN A 43 -4.07 6.37 -9.15
CA ASN A 43 -5.45 6.53 -9.57
C ASN A 43 -6.28 6.92 -8.33
N PRO A 44 -6.15 8.17 -7.89
CA PRO A 44 -6.78 8.57 -6.62
C PRO A 44 -8.29 8.39 -6.60
N GLU A 45 -8.91 8.38 -7.76
CA GLU A 45 -10.35 8.21 -7.83
C GLU A 45 -10.75 6.76 -8.08
N GLY A 46 -9.78 5.86 -8.07
CA GLY A 46 -10.06 4.45 -8.28
C GLY A 46 -10.65 3.81 -7.04
N PRO A 47 -10.99 2.54 -7.15
CA PRO A 47 -11.66 1.85 -6.05
C PRO A 47 -10.71 1.59 -4.89
N THR A 48 -11.29 1.43 -3.71
CA THR A 48 -10.56 0.94 -2.55
C THR A 48 -10.83 -0.55 -2.46
N LEU A 49 -9.75 -1.33 -2.35
CA LEU A 49 -9.88 -2.76 -2.14
C LEU A 49 -9.85 -3.02 -0.65
N THR A 50 -10.74 -3.87 -0.18
CA THR A 50 -10.86 -4.12 1.25
C THR A 50 -10.71 -5.62 1.50
N PHE A 51 -9.87 -5.95 2.48
CA PHE A 51 -9.59 -7.33 2.83
C PHE A 51 -9.73 -7.51 4.33
N ASN A 52 -10.12 -8.70 4.75
CA ASN A 52 -10.13 -8.99 6.17
C ASN A 52 -8.73 -9.40 6.61
N LYS A 53 -8.55 -9.56 7.91
CA LYS A 53 -7.21 -9.82 8.44
C LYS A 53 -6.68 -11.17 8.00
N ASP A 54 -7.54 -12.18 7.91
CA ASP A 54 -7.08 -13.50 7.49
C ASP A 54 -6.58 -13.47 6.05
N GLU A 55 -7.30 -12.77 5.19
CA GLU A 55 -6.86 -12.61 3.80
C GLU A 55 -5.53 -11.89 3.72
N TRP A 56 -5.38 -10.85 4.54
CA TRP A 56 -4.17 -10.05 4.52
C TRP A 56 -2.97 -10.85 5.05
N VAL A 57 -3.18 -11.64 6.11
CA VAL A 57 -2.11 -12.48 6.65
C VAL A 57 -1.65 -13.48 5.60
N ALA A 58 -2.59 -14.08 4.88
CA ALA A 58 -2.23 -15.03 3.83
C ALA A 58 -1.45 -14.34 2.72
N PHE A 59 -1.87 -13.14 2.35
CA PHE A 59 -1.16 -12.39 1.31
C PHE A 59 0.26 -12.06 1.76
N ILE A 60 0.42 -11.57 2.98
CA ILE A 60 1.74 -11.23 3.50
C ILE A 60 2.62 -12.46 3.56
N GLY A 61 2.05 -13.61 3.95
CA GLY A 61 2.79 -14.87 3.95
C GLY A 61 3.32 -15.21 2.58
N GLY A 62 2.48 -15.05 1.55
CA GLY A 62 2.92 -15.31 0.19
C GLY A 62 4.01 -14.36 -0.25
N VAL A 63 3.90 -13.09 0.11
CA VAL A 63 4.93 -12.12 -0.21
C VAL A 63 6.26 -12.51 0.44
N LYS A 64 6.23 -12.87 1.72
CA LYS A 64 7.45 -13.24 2.43
C LYS A 64 8.05 -14.53 1.87
N ASN A 65 7.21 -15.38 1.31
CA ASN A 65 7.64 -16.64 0.73
C ASN A 65 8.11 -16.47 -0.72
N GLY A 66 8.16 -15.27 -1.22
CA GLY A 66 8.67 -14.99 -2.55
C GLY A 66 7.72 -15.35 -3.68
N GLU A 67 6.45 -15.63 -3.37
CA GLU A 67 5.52 -16.12 -4.39
C GLU A 67 5.17 -15.06 -5.42
N PHE A 68 5.31 -13.80 -5.04
CA PHE A 68 4.96 -12.68 -5.93
C PHE A 68 6.18 -11.86 -6.32
N ASP A 69 7.36 -12.40 -6.13
CA ASP A 69 8.58 -11.68 -6.51
C ASP A 69 8.68 -11.58 -8.03
N VAL A 70 9.26 -10.50 -8.47
CA VAL A 70 9.48 -10.27 -9.90
C VAL A 70 10.96 -10.05 -10.18
#